data_c65570401605a74adb6031d1a99e25a9
#
_entry.id   c65570401605a74adb6031d1a99e25a9
#
_cell.length_a   1.000
_cell.length_b   1.000
_cell.length_c   1.000
_cell.angle_alpha   90.00
_cell.angle_beta   90.00
_cell.angle_gamma   90.00
#
_symmetry.space_group_name_H-M   'P 1'
#
loop_
_entity.id
_entity.type
_entity.pdbx_description
1 polymer ?
#
loop_
_entity_poly.entity_id
_entity_poly.type
_entity_poly.pdbx_seq_one_letter_code
_entity_poly.pdbx_strand_id
1 'polypeptide(L)'
;MTKHIQGIIARNYDGSIDIDSHDFVDIMYDFAECVGYAKHHNKGLGGKRAFIPDCNIRMYFTNKECELDEAEIALLVKLEVEGYLDDHEAREELSGVFDLETRLTGYSEWTIIGYDVETCTLGGHNLLGILGSHIGEYVNMVIEADEM
;
A
#
# COMPACT_ATOMS: atom_id res chain seq x y z
N MET A 1 -1.43 8.67 13.08
CA MET A 1 -0.94 7.27 13.16
C MET A 1 0.06 7.02 12.05
N THR A 2 1.11 6.27 12.36
CA THR A 2 2.16 5.93 11.41
C THR A 2 2.33 4.41 11.39
N LYS A 3 2.46 3.84 10.20
CA LYS A 3 2.74 2.41 10.03
C LYS A 3 3.92 2.23 9.10
N HIS A 4 4.87 1.38 9.52
CA HIS A 4 6.02 1.01 8.73
C HIS A 4 5.85 -0.43 8.23
N ILE A 5 6.03 -0.61 6.92
CA ILE A 5 5.93 -1.91 6.25
C ILE A 5 7.20 -2.11 5.44
N GLN A 6 7.74 -3.33 5.47
CA GLN A 6 8.94 -3.66 4.70
C GLN A 6 8.89 -5.11 4.23
N GLY A 7 9.47 -5.36 3.08
CA GLY A 7 9.55 -6.70 2.52
C GLY A 7 9.72 -6.72 1.00
N ILE A 8 9.81 -7.92 0.46
CA ILE A 8 9.88 -8.14 -0.99
C ILE A 8 8.50 -7.98 -1.59
N ILE A 9 8.43 -7.26 -2.69
CA ILE A 9 7.19 -7.08 -3.46
C ILE A 9 7.01 -8.29 -4.36
N ALA A 10 5.89 -8.97 -4.23
CA ALA A 10 5.58 -10.15 -5.04
C ALA A 10 4.20 -10.03 -5.67
N ARG A 11 4.06 -10.60 -6.86
CA ARG A 11 2.76 -10.70 -7.53
C ARG A 11 2.31 -12.16 -7.49
N ASN A 12 1.11 -12.38 -6.99
CA ASN A 12 0.50 -13.69 -6.97
C ASN A 12 -0.12 -14.05 -8.33
N TYR A 13 -0.40 -15.31 -8.55
CA TYR A 13 -0.99 -15.76 -9.82
C TYR A 13 -2.38 -15.18 -10.07
N ASP A 14 -3.09 -14.75 -9.04
CA ASP A 14 -4.39 -14.09 -9.16
C ASP A 14 -4.30 -12.58 -9.45
N GLY A 15 -3.07 -12.05 -9.57
CA GLY A 15 -2.81 -10.65 -9.83
C GLY A 15 -2.67 -9.77 -8.60
N SER A 16 -2.91 -10.29 -7.40
CA SER A 16 -2.72 -9.52 -6.17
C SER A 16 -1.24 -9.27 -5.90
N ILE A 17 -0.96 -8.20 -5.17
CA ILE A 17 0.40 -7.81 -4.81
C ILE A 17 0.58 -7.95 -3.31
N ASP A 18 1.64 -8.69 -2.93
CA ASP A 18 2.03 -8.89 -1.55
C ASP A 18 3.28 -8.07 -1.23
N ILE A 19 3.37 -7.64 0.02
CA ILE A 19 4.60 -7.16 0.64
C ILE A 19 4.86 -8.03 1.86
N ASP A 20 6.00 -8.69 1.89
CA ASP A 20 6.34 -9.63 2.96
C ASP A 20 5.24 -10.68 3.18
N SER A 21 4.74 -11.26 2.09
CA SER A 21 3.68 -12.28 2.05
C SER A 21 2.31 -11.82 2.56
N HIS A 22 2.10 -10.52 2.75
CA HIS A 22 0.81 -9.95 3.12
C HIS A 22 0.22 -9.15 1.97
N ASP A 23 -1.05 -9.39 1.65
CA ASP A 23 -1.73 -8.65 0.59
C ASP A 23 -1.75 -7.15 0.89
N PHE A 24 -1.27 -6.35 -0.06
CA PHE A 24 -1.17 -4.90 0.11
C PHE A 24 -2.53 -4.23 0.34
N VAL A 25 -3.58 -4.70 -0.32
CA VAL A 25 -4.93 -4.17 -0.14
C VAL A 25 -5.41 -4.40 1.28
N ASP A 26 -5.14 -5.58 1.84
CA ASP A 26 -5.48 -5.88 3.23
C ASP A 26 -4.68 -5.02 4.21
N ILE A 27 -3.40 -4.80 3.94
CA ILE A 27 -2.57 -3.90 4.76
C ILE A 27 -3.18 -2.50 4.80
N MET A 28 -3.55 -1.96 3.66
CA MET A 28 -4.12 -0.61 3.57
C MET A 28 -5.51 -0.53 4.20
N TYR A 29 -6.32 -1.56 4.02
CA TYR A 29 -7.62 -1.60 4.65
C TYR A 29 -7.51 -1.65 6.18
N ASP A 30 -6.62 -2.48 6.71
CA ASP A 30 -6.39 -2.58 8.15
C ASP A 30 -5.88 -1.24 8.72
N PHE A 31 -5.01 -0.57 8.01
CA PHE A 31 -4.54 0.77 8.39
C PHE A 31 -5.71 1.76 8.43
N ALA A 32 -6.54 1.78 7.39
CA ALA A 32 -7.70 2.66 7.32
C ALA A 32 -8.70 2.37 8.45
N GLU A 33 -8.88 1.10 8.79
CA GLU A 33 -9.72 0.69 9.92
C GLU A 33 -9.16 1.22 11.24
N CYS A 34 -7.84 1.13 11.44
CA CYS A 34 -7.20 1.65 12.64
C CYS A 34 -7.34 3.17 12.81
N VAL A 35 -7.37 3.93 11.73
CA VAL A 35 -7.57 5.38 11.79
C VAL A 35 -9.04 5.80 11.71
N GLY A 36 -9.95 4.85 11.60
CA GLY A 36 -11.39 5.09 11.66
C GLY A 36 -12.08 5.37 10.32
N TYR A 37 -11.40 5.15 9.18
CA TYR A 37 -11.92 5.48 7.86
C TYR A 37 -12.30 4.28 7.00
N ALA A 38 -12.32 3.08 7.53
CA ALA A 38 -12.72 1.90 6.79
C ALA A 38 -14.20 1.58 6.98
N LYS A 39 -14.84 1.13 5.91
CA LYS A 39 -16.24 0.71 5.94
C LYS A 39 -16.40 -0.58 5.15
N HIS A 40 -17.18 -1.51 5.69
CA HIS A 40 -17.64 -2.64 4.90
C HIS A 40 -18.74 -2.18 3.96
N HIS A 41 -18.60 -2.49 2.69
CA HIS A 41 -19.70 -2.42 1.75
C HIS A 41 -20.62 -3.56 2.04
N ASN A 42 -21.84 -3.23 2.33
CA ASN A 42 -22.92 -4.18 2.22
C ASN A 42 -22.78 -5.46 3.08
N LYS A 43 -23.65 -5.66 3.86
CA LYS A 43 -23.94 -6.71 4.83
C LYS A 43 -23.66 -8.14 4.31
N GLY A 44 -22.38 -8.50 4.23
CA GLY A 44 -21.95 -9.87 3.96
C GLY A 44 -21.68 -10.22 2.49
N LEU A 45 -22.03 -9.37 1.54
CA LEU A 45 -21.81 -9.61 0.11
C LEU A 45 -20.93 -8.56 -0.56
N GLY A 46 -20.54 -7.54 0.18
CA GLY A 46 -19.80 -6.43 -0.39
C GLY A 46 -18.30 -6.56 -0.24
N GLY A 47 -17.62 -5.78 -1.03
CA GLY A 47 -16.20 -5.59 -0.88
C GLY A 47 -15.85 -4.66 0.27
N LYS A 48 -14.59 -4.32 0.35
CA LYS A 48 -14.05 -3.37 1.32
C LYS A 48 -14.06 -1.96 0.74
N ARG A 49 -14.36 -0.99 1.57
CA ARG A 49 -14.31 0.42 1.21
C ARG A 49 -13.53 1.18 2.27
N ALA A 50 -12.54 1.94 1.84
CA ALA A 50 -11.80 2.83 2.73
C ALA A 50 -11.53 4.16 2.03
N PHE A 51 -11.62 5.24 2.78
CA PHE A 51 -11.42 6.58 2.26
C PHE A 51 -10.77 7.44 3.35
N ILE A 52 -9.49 7.75 3.19
CA ILE A 52 -8.76 8.58 4.13
C ILE A 52 -8.56 9.95 3.49
N PRO A 53 -9.15 11.02 4.04
CA PRO A 53 -9.11 12.34 3.39
C PRO A 53 -7.71 12.95 3.29
N ASP A 54 -6.83 12.61 4.22
CA ASP A 54 -5.46 13.12 4.22
C ASP A 54 -4.51 12.02 4.64
N CYS A 55 -3.76 11.49 3.69
CA CYS A 55 -2.84 10.38 3.86
C CYS A 55 -1.53 10.69 3.16
N ASN A 56 -0.43 10.23 3.73
CA ASN A 56 0.89 10.31 3.11
C ASN A 56 1.52 8.93 3.10
N ILE A 57 2.08 8.55 1.97
CA ILE A 57 2.84 7.31 1.83
C ILE A 57 4.20 7.63 1.24
N ARG A 58 5.26 7.20 1.92
CA ARG A 58 6.63 7.25 1.43
C ARG A 58 7.10 5.83 1.17
N MET A 59 7.59 5.57 -0.04
CA MET A 59 8.07 4.26 -0.45
C MET A 59 9.53 4.37 -0.89
N TYR A 60 10.31 3.41 -0.46
CA TYR A 60 11.71 3.31 -0.80
C TYR A 60 11.99 1.94 -1.37
N PHE A 61 12.40 1.88 -2.64
CA PHE A 61 12.62 0.61 -3.36
C PHE A 61 14.12 0.38 -3.54
N THR A 62 14.57 -0.81 -3.24
CA THR A 62 15.96 -1.21 -3.44
C THR A 62 16.05 -2.58 -4.11
N ASN A 63 17.16 -2.86 -4.78
CA ASN A 63 17.45 -4.16 -5.35
C ASN A 63 18.04 -5.14 -4.32
N LYS A 64 18.30 -4.66 -3.11
CA LYS A 64 18.88 -5.44 -2.03
C LYS A 64 17.90 -5.52 -0.88
N GLU A 65 17.80 -6.68 -0.26
CA GLU A 65 17.09 -6.80 0.98
C GLU A 65 17.75 -5.89 2.03
N CYS A 66 16.99 -4.92 2.51
CA CYS A 66 17.49 -3.89 3.41
C CYS A 66 16.37 -3.46 4.34
N GLU A 67 16.47 -3.85 5.61
CA GLU A 67 15.51 -3.41 6.62
C GLU A 67 15.92 -2.04 7.13
N LEU A 68 15.06 -1.05 6.92
CA LEU A 68 15.27 0.32 7.39
C LEU A 68 14.20 0.68 8.41
N ASP A 69 14.58 1.35 9.49
CA ASP A 69 13.62 1.92 10.41
C ASP A 69 13.13 3.30 9.91
N GLU A 70 12.17 3.90 10.61
CA GLU A 70 11.60 5.19 10.21
C GLU A 70 12.66 6.31 10.17
N ALA A 71 13.61 6.30 11.11
CA ALA A 71 14.66 7.30 11.16
C ALA A 71 15.62 7.16 9.98
N GLU A 72 15.96 5.93 9.61
CA GLU A 72 16.81 5.64 8.45
C GLU A 72 16.12 6.06 7.14
N ILE A 73 14.82 5.79 7.00
CA ILE A 73 14.05 6.22 5.83
C ILE A 73 14.01 7.74 5.76
N ALA A 74 13.80 8.43 6.88
CA ALA A 74 13.80 9.88 6.91
C ALA A 74 15.17 10.46 6.52
N LEU A 75 16.26 9.83 6.98
CA LEU A 75 17.61 10.23 6.60
C LEU A 75 17.85 10.03 5.09
N LEU A 76 17.42 8.92 4.53
CA LEU A 76 17.57 8.65 3.10
C LEU A 76 16.78 9.65 2.26
N VAL A 77 15.58 10.00 2.67
CA VAL A 77 14.80 11.05 2.02
C VAL A 77 15.56 12.37 2.01
N LYS A 78 16.16 12.74 3.12
CA LYS A 78 16.98 13.96 3.22
C LYS A 78 18.19 13.89 2.30
N LEU A 79 18.88 12.76 2.27
CA LEU A 79 20.05 12.58 1.42
C LEU A 79 19.70 12.64 -0.07
N GLU A 80 18.55 12.14 -0.46
CA GLU A 80 18.07 12.25 -1.84
C GLU A 80 17.84 13.72 -2.25
N VAL A 81 17.18 14.48 -1.37
CA VAL A 81 16.96 15.92 -1.59
C VAL A 81 18.30 16.65 -1.75
N GLU A 82 19.34 16.21 -1.05
CA GLU A 82 20.70 16.76 -1.14
C GLU A 82 21.53 16.16 -2.29
N GLY A 83 20.99 15.15 -3.02
CA GLY A 83 21.65 14.55 -4.16
C GLY A 83 22.67 13.48 -3.84
N TYR A 84 22.60 12.88 -2.66
CA TYR A 84 23.58 11.87 -2.20
C TYR A 84 23.17 10.42 -2.41
N LEU A 85 21.99 10.16 -2.99
CA LEU A 85 21.55 8.79 -3.20
C LEU A 85 22.07 8.19 -4.49
N ASP A 86 22.26 6.87 -4.44
CA ASP A 86 22.67 6.07 -5.58
C ASP A 86 21.52 5.96 -6.60
N ASP A 87 21.82 6.00 -7.88
CA ASP A 87 20.87 5.86 -8.99
C ASP A 87 20.12 4.50 -9.01
N HIS A 88 20.56 3.52 -8.22
CA HIS A 88 19.93 2.20 -8.12
C HIS A 88 18.75 2.15 -7.15
N GLU A 89 18.48 3.23 -6.46
CA GLU A 89 17.41 3.30 -5.51
C GLU A 89 16.30 4.21 -6.04
N ALA A 90 15.06 3.74 -5.94
CA ALA A 90 13.90 4.52 -6.36
C ALA A 90 13.08 4.92 -5.15
N ARG A 91 12.49 6.10 -5.22
CA ARG A 91 11.67 6.64 -4.16
C ARG A 91 10.37 7.19 -4.73
N GLU A 92 9.29 6.97 -3.99
CA GLU A 92 8.00 7.60 -4.24
C GLU A 92 7.47 8.21 -2.95
N GLU A 93 6.99 9.44 -3.04
CA GLU A 93 6.26 10.09 -1.95
C GLU A 93 4.95 10.62 -2.50
N LEU A 94 3.86 10.15 -1.94
CA LEU A 94 2.51 10.48 -2.38
C LEU A 94 1.69 11.02 -1.23
N SER A 95 0.89 12.03 -1.49
CA SER A 95 0.02 12.66 -0.50
C SER A 95 -1.34 12.95 -1.10
N GLY A 96 -2.34 12.96 -0.27
CA GLY A 96 -3.69 13.34 -0.65
C GLY A 96 -4.74 12.37 -0.13
N VAL A 97 -5.80 12.23 -0.90
CA VAL A 97 -6.90 11.32 -0.56
C VAL A 97 -6.51 9.89 -0.90
N PHE A 98 -6.60 9.01 0.09
CA PHE A 98 -6.53 7.57 -0.13
C PHE A 98 -7.93 7.03 -0.39
N ASP A 99 -8.08 6.31 -1.48
CA ASP A 99 -9.35 5.71 -1.90
C ASP A 99 -9.14 4.24 -2.24
N LEU A 100 -9.85 3.39 -1.53
CA LEU A 100 -9.84 1.95 -1.74
C LEU A 100 -11.24 1.44 -1.91
N GLU A 101 -11.46 0.70 -2.98
CA GLU A 101 -12.72 0.00 -3.20
C GLU A 101 -12.45 -1.36 -3.82
N THR A 102 -13.00 -2.40 -3.21
CA THR A 102 -12.99 -3.75 -3.76
C THR A 102 -14.42 -4.20 -4.01
N ARG A 103 -14.57 -5.14 -4.91
CA ARG A 103 -15.86 -5.69 -5.31
C ARG A 103 -15.76 -7.20 -5.44
N LEU A 104 -16.82 -7.89 -5.05
CA LEU A 104 -16.91 -9.33 -5.28
C LEU A 104 -16.96 -9.63 -6.77
N THR A 105 -16.11 -10.53 -7.23
CA THR A 105 -16.08 -10.95 -8.64
C THR A 105 -16.89 -12.21 -8.89
N GLY A 106 -17.19 -12.96 -7.82
CA GLY A 106 -18.02 -14.12 -7.92
C GLY A 106 -18.18 -14.81 -6.59
N TYR A 107 -19.27 -15.53 -6.47
CA TYR A 107 -19.47 -16.41 -5.33
C TYR A 107 -20.31 -17.61 -5.77
N SER A 108 -20.04 -18.76 -5.18
CA SER A 108 -20.95 -19.89 -5.27
C SER A 108 -21.93 -19.80 -4.10
N GLU A 109 -22.93 -20.64 -4.12
CA GLU A 109 -23.95 -20.71 -3.08
C GLU A 109 -23.38 -20.83 -1.66
N TRP A 110 -22.11 -21.25 -1.54
CA TRP A 110 -21.46 -21.58 -0.28
C TRP A 110 -20.15 -20.85 -0.03
N THR A 111 -19.57 -20.22 -1.05
CA THR A 111 -18.18 -19.71 -0.95
C THR A 111 -17.99 -18.46 -1.79
N ILE A 112 -17.28 -17.48 -1.25
CA ILE A 112 -16.80 -16.34 -2.00
C ILE A 112 -15.66 -16.80 -2.89
N ILE A 113 -15.75 -16.55 -4.20
CA ILE A 113 -14.75 -17.00 -5.17
C ILE A 113 -13.61 -15.99 -5.31
N GLY A 114 -13.87 -14.70 -5.19
CA GLY A 114 -12.81 -13.71 -5.27
C GLY A 114 -13.31 -12.27 -5.18
N TYR A 115 -12.34 -11.37 -5.17
CA TYR A 115 -12.55 -9.92 -5.17
C TYR A 115 -11.73 -9.28 -6.28
N ASP A 116 -12.30 -8.26 -6.92
CA ASP A 116 -11.54 -7.32 -7.74
C ASP A 116 -11.28 -6.04 -6.98
N VAL A 117 -10.12 -5.46 -7.18
CA VAL A 117 -9.81 -4.12 -6.70
C VAL A 117 -10.23 -3.13 -7.78
N GLU A 118 -11.28 -2.36 -7.52
CA GLU A 118 -11.75 -1.33 -8.45
C GLU A 118 -10.93 -0.06 -8.33
N THR A 119 -10.55 0.30 -7.09
CA THR A 119 -9.81 1.51 -6.81
C THR A 119 -8.82 1.26 -5.68
N CYS A 120 -7.58 1.65 -5.87
CA CYS A 120 -6.56 1.71 -4.84
C CYS A 120 -5.61 2.85 -5.19
N THR A 121 -5.99 4.07 -4.82
CA THR A 121 -5.28 5.29 -5.23
C THR A 121 -4.94 6.16 -4.04
N LEU A 122 -3.88 6.95 -4.19
CA LEU A 122 -3.52 7.99 -3.25
C LEU A 122 -3.19 9.25 -4.05
N GLY A 123 -3.94 10.32 -3.80
CA GLY A 123 -3.80 11.56 -4.56
C GLY A 123 -4.01 11.37 -6.06
N GLY A 124 -4.84 10.40 -6.46
CA GLY A 124 -5.07 10.05 -7.87
C GLY A 124 -4.05 9.09 -8.47
N HIS A 125 -3.01 8.70 -7.75
CA HIS A 125 -2.00 7.76 -8.23
C HIS A 125 -2.38 6.31 -7.89
N ASN A 126 -2.28 5.43 -8.88
CA ASN A 126 -2.58 4.01 -8.70
C ASN A 126 -1.45 3.32 -7.93
N LEU A 127 -1.71 2.98 -6.67
CA LEU A 127 -0.71 2.36 -5.79
C LEU A 127 -0.30 0.97 -6.28
N LEU A 128 -1.25 0.17 -6.76
CA LEU A 128 -0.93 -1.16 -7.28
C LEU A 128 -0.11 -1.09 -8.56
N GLY A 129 -0.33 -0.06 -9.38
CA GLY A 129 0.50 0.20 -10.55
C GLY A 129 1.93 0.55 -10.19
N ILE A 130 2.12 1.37 -9.18
CA ILE A 130 3.46 1.74 -8.68
C ILE A 130 4.18 0.50 -8.16
N LEU A 131 3.55 -0.26 -7.26
CA LEU A 131 4.14 -1.48 -6.72
C LEU A 131 4.39 -2.52 -7.80
N GLY A 132 3.49 -2.64 -8.76
CA GLY A 132 3.64 -3.55 -9.89
C GLY A 132 4.84 -3.27 -10.77
N SER A 133 5.35 -2.05 -10.77
CA SER A 133 6.58 -1.68 -11.48
C SER A 133 7.86 -2.10 -10.74
N HIS A 134 7.73 -2.55 -9.50
CA HIS A 134 8.86 -2.88 -8.64
C HIS A 134 8.81 -4.32 -8.11
N ILE A 135 8.15 -5.22 -8.83
CA ILE A 135 8.05 -6.63 -8.45
C ILE A 135 9.45 -7.24 -8.32
N GLY A 136 9.69 -7.94 -7.21
CA GLY A 136 10.98 -8.55 -6.90
C GLY A 136 11.94 -7.65 -6.12
N GLU A 137 11.63 -6.36 -6.02
CA GLU A 137 12.43 -5.43 -5.24
C GLU A 137 11.97 -5.41 -3.78
N TYR A 138 12.86 -4.95 -2.90
CA TYR A 138 12.56 -4.75 -1.49
C TYR A 138 12.03 -3.33 -1.29
N VAL A 139 10.94 -3.19 -0.56
CA VAL A 139 10.36 -1.88 -0.24
C VAL A 139 10.39 -1.62 1.25
N ASN A 140 10.70 -0.38 1.61
CA ASN A 140 10.42 0.19 2.92
C ASN A 140 9.35 1.27 2.72
N MET A 141 8.23 1.11 3.40
CA MET A 141 7.07 1.98 3.23
C MET A 141 6.62 2.54 4.57
N VAL A 142 6.39 3.84 4.60
CA VAL A 142 5.81 4.52 5.76
C VAL A 142 4.49 5.15 5.36
N ILE A 143 3.44 4.78 6.07
CA ILE A 143 2.08 5.26 5.86
C ILE A 143 1.71 6.13 7.05
N GLU A 144 1.27 7.35 6.78
CA GLU A 144 0.87 8.31 7.82
C GLU A 144 -0.52 8.86 7.52
N ALA A 145 -1.36 8.91 8.54
CA ALA A 145 -2.66 9.56 8.49
C ALA A 145 -3.10 9.93 9.90
N ASP A 146 -3.88 11.00 10.00
CA ASP A 146 -4.50 11.38 11.27
C ASP A 146 -5.68 10.45 11.57
N GLU A 147 -5.87 10.14 12.84
CA GLU A 147 -7.04 9.38 13.28
C GLU A 147 -8.30 10.24 13.20
N MET A 148 -9.39 9.60 12.89
CA MET A 148 -10.71 10.24 12.84
C MET A 148 -11.14 10.79 14.22
#